data_3165a0488f8140b9efb64f18454caefc
#
_entry.id   3165a0488f8140b9efb64f18454caefc
#
_cell.length_a   1.000
_cell.length_b   1.000
_cell.length_c   1.000
_cell.angle_alpha   90.00
_cell.angle_beta   90.00
_cell.angle_gamma   90.00
#
_symmetry.space_group_name_H-M   'P 1'
#
loop_
_entity.id
_entity.type
_entity.pdbx_description
1 polymer ?
#
loop_
_entity_poly.entity_id
_entity_poly.type
_entity_poly.pdbx_seq_one_letter_code
_entity_poly.pdbx_strand_id
1 'polypeptide(L)'
;MQITKPTKAEMMRELRDYIFITVGLISYALGWALFLIPYQITTGGTTGIGAIIYYATDFPIQWSYFIINAVLMTFAIKILGPKFSIKTTFAIFGLTFFLWFFQMLVNGPDNTPPLILGPGQDFMACMIGAVMCGAGLGIVFNCNGSTGGTDIIAAIIHKYKDVTLGRMVMLCDVIIISSCYFVFHDWRRVIFGFVTLFVIGFVLDYIVNSARQSMQFFIFSKEYEKIADRITKETHRGVTVLDGIGWYSKHNVKVLVVLAYKRQSIDIFRLVKDIDPNAFISQSSVIGVYGEGFDRLKVK
;
A
#
# COMPACT_ATOMS: atom_id res chain seq x y z
N MET A 1 -4.90 5.54 32.11
CA MET A 1 -5.07 5.93 30.70
C MET A 1 -6.56 6.05 30.45
N GLN A 2 -7.11 7.28 30.43
CA GLN A 2 -8.54 7.50 30.20
C GLN A 2 -8.87 7.15 28.76
N ILE A 3 -9.68 6.12 28.55
CA ILE A 3 -10.22 5.77 27.24
C ILE A 3 -11.33 6.78 26.96
N THR A 4 -10.98 7.88 26.30
CA THR A 4 -11.98 8.82 25.76
C THR A 4 -12.78 8.10 24.68
N LYS A 5 -14.09 8.18 24.73
CA LYS A 5 -14.97 7.60 23.69
C LYS A 5 -14.59 8.21 22.33
N PRO A 6 -14.43 7.38 21.28
CA PRO A 6 -14.06 7.89 19.95
C PRO A 6 -15.13 8.87 19.44
N THR A 7 -14.71 9.96 18.85
CA THR A 7 -15.60 10.94 18.23
C THR A 7 -16.30 10.31 17.01
N LYS A 8 -17.48 10.82 16.63
CA LYS A 8 -18.25 10.34 15.46
C LYS A 8 -17.40 10.36 14.17
N ALA A 9 -16.51 11.35 14.04
CA ALA A 9 -15.57 11.46 12.92
C ALA A 9 -14.46 10.38 12.93
N GLU A 10 -13.95 10.02 14.11
CA GLU A 10 -12.97 8.94 14.26
C GLU A 10 -13.58 7.58 13.94
N MET A 11 -14.82 7.34 14.42
CA MET A 11 -15.55 6.11 14.13
C MET A 11 -15.84 5.94 12.63
N MET A 12 -16.20 7.03 11.92
CA MET A 12 -16.42 7.02 10.48
C MET A 12 -15.12 6.74 9.71
N ARG A 13 -13.98 7.26 10.18
CA ARG A 13 -12.65 7.01 9.61
C ARG A 13 -12.24 5.55 9.77
N GLU A 14 -12.43 5.00 10.96
CA GLU A 14 -12.14 3.58 11.22
C GLU A 14 -13.01 2.66 10.36
N LEU A 15 -14.32 2.92 10.24
CA LEU A 15 -15.22 2.15 9.38
C LEU A 15 -14.77 2.18 7.92
N ARG A 16 -14.39 3.34 7.42
CA ARG A 16 -13.85 3.51 6.08
C ARG A 16 -12.57 2.69 5.88
N ASP A 17 -11.67 2.68 6.85
CA ASP A 17 -10.43 1.91 6.79
C ASP A 17 -10.73 0.40 6.68
N TYR A 18 -11.68 -0.13 7.45
CA TYR A 18 -12.08 -1.54 7.35
C TYR A 18 -12.71 -1.89 6.00
N ILE A 19 -13.50 -1.00 5.40
CA ILE A 19 -14.04 -1.18 4.04
C ILE A 19 -12.90 -1.27 3.02
N PHE A 20 -11.94 -0.34 3.07
CA PHE A 20 -10.80 -0.37 2.15
C PHE A 20 -9.91 -1.59 2.37
N ILE A 21 -9.67 -2.01 3.62
CA ILE A 21 -8.97 -3.25 3.93
C ILE A 21 -9.68 -4.42 3.24
N THR A 22 -11.00 -4.52 3.40
CA THR A 22 -11.80 -5.60 2.77
C THR A 22 -11.64 -5.61 1.24
N VAL A 23 -11.73 -4.45 0.58
CA VAL A 23 -11.51 -4.33 -0.87
C VAL A 23 -10.09 -4.78 -1.25
N GLY A 24 -9.08 -4.38 -0.48
CA GLY A 24 -7.70 -4.81 -0.71
C GLY A 24 -7.52 -6.33 -0.57
N LEU A 25 -8.15 -6.94 0.43
CA LEU A 25 -8.12 -8.39 0.65
C LEU A 25 -8.83 -9.16 -0.47
N ILE A 26 -9.94 -8.64 -1.00
CA ILE A 26 -10.64 -9.22 -2.16
C ILE A 26 -9.73 -9.20 -3.39
N SER A 27 -9.09 -8.06 -3.69
CA SER A 27 -8.14 -7.97 -4.81
C SER A 27 -6.99 -8.98 -4.67
N TYR A 28 -6.42 -9.07 -3.47
CA TYR A 28 -5.33 -9.99 -3.17
C TYR A 28 -5.75 -11.45 -3.35
N ALA A 29 -6.89 -11.84 -2.76
CA ALA A 29 -7.39 -13.21 -2.83
C ALA A 29 -7.80 -13.63 -4.26
N LEU A 30 -8.35 -12.71 -5.04
CA LEU A 30 -8.64 -12.94 -6.48
C LEU A 30 -7.35 -13.14 -7.28
N GLY A 31 -6.31 -12.33 -7.04
CA GLY A 31 -5.00 -12.52 -7.67
C GLY A 31 -4.44 -13.92 -7.44
N TRP A 32 -4.58 -14.44 -6.23
CA TRP A 32 -4.20 -15.80 -5.89
C TRP A 32 -5.10 -16.85 -6.55
N ALA A 33 -6.41 -16.76 -6.40
CA ALA A 33 -7.33 -17.79 -6.84
C ALA A 33 -7.40 -17.93 -8.38
N LEU A 34 -7.33 -16.79 -9.11
CA LEU A 34 -7.48 -16.78 -10.56
C LEU A 34 -6.16 -16.95 -11.32
N PHE A 35 -5.04 -16.49 -10.74
CA PHE A 35 -3.79 -16.39 -11.50
C PHE A 35 -2.62 -17.13 -10.85
N LEU A 36 -2.34 -16.94 -9.59
CA LEU A 36 -1.12 -17.50 -8.99
C LEU A 36 -1.25 -19.01 -8.73
N ILE A 37 -2.36 -19.45 -8.11
CA ILE A 37 -2.58 -20.87 -7.80
C ILE A 37 -2.69 -21.74 -9.07
N PRO A 38 -3.54 -21.39 -10.08
CA PRO A 38 -3.70 -22.24 -11.26
C PRO A 38 -2.42 -22.47 -12.04
N TYR A 39 -1.54 -21.45 -12.07
CA TYR A 39 -0.27 -21.50 -12.78
C TYR A 39 0.91 -21.91 -11.90
N GLN A 40 0.64 -22.36 -10.67
CA GLN A 40 1.63 -22.83 -9.71
C GLN A 40 2.77 -21.82 -9.42
N ILE A 41 2.42 -20.54 -9.40
CA ILE A 41 3.34 -19.44 -9.14
C ILE A 41 3.39 -19.20 -7.63
N THR A 42 4.58 -19.10 -7.07
CA THR A 42 4.80 -18.75 -5.67
C THR A 42 5.11 -17.26 -5.52
N THR A 43 4.92 -16.74 -4.31
CA THR A 43 5.33 -15.40 -3.93
C THR A 43 6.14 -15.46 -2.62
N GLY A 44 6.53 -14.31 -2.11
CA GLY A 44 6.99 -14.19 -0.72
C GLY A 44 5.84 -14.26 0.28
N GLY A 45 6.16 -14.03 1.54
CA GLY A 45 5.19 -13.98 2.62
C GLY A 45 4.65 -15.33 3.08
N THR A 46 3.72 -15.29 4.03
CA THR A 46 3.08 -16.51 4.53
C THR A 46 2.14 -17.16 3.53
N THR A 47 1.56 -16.39 2.62
CA THR A 47 0.81 -16.93 1.49
C THR A 47 1.71 -17.71 0.54
N GLY A 48 2.96 -17.25 0.33
CA GLY A 48 3.97 -17.99 -0.43
C GLY A 48 4.35 -19.31 0.23
N ILE A 49 4.59 -19.31 1.54
CA ILE A 49 4.81 -20.56 2.29
C ILE A 49 3.60 -21.48 2.18
N GLY A 50 2.38 -20.93 2.31
CA GLY A 50 1.13 -21.69 2.14
C GLY A 50 0.98 -22.28 0.74
N ALA A 51 1.42 -21.56 -0.29
CA ALA A 51 1.42 -22.05 -1.68
C ALA A 51 2.44 -23.19 -1.88
N ILE A 52 3.63 -23.08 -1.32
CA ILE A 52 4.63 -24.16 -1.37
C ILE A 52 4.07 -25.43 -0.70
N ILE A 53 3.43 -25.30 0.48
CA ILE A 53 2.79 -26.40 1.17
C ILE A 53 1.66 -26.99 0.30
N TYR A 54 0.80 -26.14 -0.27
CA TYR A 54 -0.29 -26.57 -1.12
C TYR A 54 0.18 -27.36 -2.35
N TYR A 55 1.21 -26.87 -3.05
CA TYR A 55 1.73 -27.55 -4.23
C TYR A 55 2.49 -28.85 -3.91
N ALA A 56 2.98 -28.99 -2.67
CA ALA A 56 3.71 -30.20 -2.23
C ALA A 56 2.77 -31.26 -1.63
N THR A 57 1.65 -30.87 -1.01
CA THR A 57 0.84 -31.74 -0.13
C THR A 57 -0.65 -31.68 -0.39
N ASP A 58 -1.11 -30.83 -1.31
CA ASP A 58 -2.52 -30.48 -1.55
C ASP A 58 -3.26 -29.91 -0.32
N PHE A 59 -2.51 -29.57 0.76
CA PHE A 59 -3.11 -28.94 1.92
C PHE A 59 -3.54 -27.50 1.61
N PRO A 60 -4.83 -27.14 1.84
CA PRO A 60 -5.37 -25.85 1.37
C PRO A 60 -4.59 -24.63 1.88
N ILE A 61 -4.26 -23.70 0.95
CA ILE A 61 -3.43 -22.52 1.21
C ILE A 61 -3.98 -21.62 2.32
N GLN A 62 -5.31 -21.50 2.42
CA GLN A 62 -5.97 -20.67 3.43
C GLN A 62 -5.71 -21.17 4.85
N TRP A 63 -5.65 -22.48 5.05
CA TRP A 63 -5.39 -23.07 6.37
C TRP A 63 -3.92 -22.96 6.76
N SER A 64 -2.99 -23.21 5.83
CA SER A 64 -1.56 -22.97 6.05
C SER A 64 -1.30 -21.52 6.42
N TYR A 65 -1.88 -20.59 5.65
CA TYR A 65 -1.79 -19.16 5.91
C TYR A 65 -2.35 -18.79 7.29
N PHE A 66 -3.53 -19.29 7.64
CA PHE A 66 -4.16 -19.01 8.93
C PHE A 66 -3.33 -19.52 10.12
N ILE A 67 -2.88 -20.77 10.07
CA ILE A 67 -2.12 -21.39 11.15
C ILE A 67 -0.79 -20.64 11.39
N ILE A 68 -0.04 -20.35 10.32
CA ILE A 68 1.22 -19.62 10.43
C ILE A 68 0.99 -18.23 11.04
N ASN A 69 -0.03 -17.53 10.56
CA ASN A 69 -0.35 -16.20 11.08
C ASN A 69 -0.89 -16.22 12.50
N ALA A 70 -1.66 -17.23 12.90
CA ALA A 70 -2.10 -17.39 14.28
C ALA A 70 -0.92 -17.51 15.25
N VAL A 71 0.10 -18.31 14.86
CA VAL A 71 1.34 -18.42 15.64
C VAL A 71 2.08 -17.07 15.69
N LEU A 72 2.28 -16.40 14.54
CA LEU A 72 2.97 -15.12 14.49
C LEU A 72 2.25 -14.03 15.29
N MET A 73 0.91 -14.03 15.28
CA MET A 73 0.10 -13.06 16.04
C MET A 73 0.24 -13.21 17.54
N THR A 74 0.46 -14.43 18.06
CA THR A 74 0.70 -14.62 19.50
C THR A 74 1.95 -13.86 19.97
N PHE A 75 2.98 -13.82 19.13
CA PHE A 75 4.20 -13.02 19.38
C PHE A 75 3.96 -11.53 19.11
N ALA A 76 3.24 -11.18 18.03
CA ALA A 76 2.96 -9.80 17.63
C ALA A 76 2.20 -9.03 18.71
N ILE A 77 1.17 -9.61 19.33
CA ILE A 77 0.38 -8.99 20.39
C ILE A 77 1.26 -8.58 21.57
N LYS A 78 2.16 -9.48 21.97
CA LYS A 78 3.07 -9.24 23.10
C LYS A 78 4.12 -8.17 22.79
N ILE A 79 4.62 -8.14 21.54
CA ILE A 79 5.76 -7.30 21.15
C ILE A 79 5.33 -5.97 20.57
N LEU A 80 4.37 -5.95 19.62
CA LEU A 80 3.97 -4.78 18.84
C LEU A 80 2.78 -4.02 19.45
N GLY A 81 2.03 -4.68 20.32
CA GLY A 81 0.92 -4.08 21.05
C GLY A 81 -0.45 -4.18 20.36
N PRO A 82 -1.56 -3.82 21.08
CA PRO A 82 -2.92 -4.16 20.67
C PRO A 82 -3.42 -3.37 19.45
N LYS A 83 -3.00 -2.13 19.24
CA LYS A 83 -3.48 -1.29 18.12
C LYS A 83 -3.08 -1.83 16.74
N PHE A 84 -1.85 -2.32 16.61
CA PHE A 84 -1.39 -2.99 15.40
C PHE A 84 -2.13 -4.31 15.19
N SER A 85 -2.33 -5.05 16.28
CA SER A 85 -2.87 -6.39 16.26
C SER A 85 -4.34 -6.46 15.81
N ILE A 86 -5.18 -5.48 16.13
CA ILE A 86 -6.63 -5.52 15.81
C ILE A 86 -6.86 -5.51 14.30
N LYS A 87 -6.29 -4.53 13.56
CA LYS A 87 -6.46 -4.42 12.10
C LYS A 87 -5.81 -5.59 11.38
N THR A 88 -4.65 -6.04 11.87
CA THR A 88 -3.94 -7.20 11.32
C THR A 88 -4.72 -8.49 11.54
N THR A 89 -5.30 -8.69 12.73
CA THR A 89 -6.18 -9.84 13.00
C THR A 89 -7.39 -9.86 12.07
N PHE A 90 -8.07 -8.71 11.91
CA PHE A 90 -9.18 -8.60 10.97
C PHE A 90 -8.76 -8.96 9.53
N ALA A 91 -7.60 -8.47 9.09
CA ALA A 91 -7.08 -8.75 7.76
C ALA A 91 -6.71 -10.24 7.59
N ILE A 92 -6.13 -10.89 8.61
CA ILE A 92 -5.81 -12.33 8.56
C ILE A 92 -7.08 -13.18 8.41
N PHE A 93 -8.11 -12.92 9.24
CA PHE A 93 -9.38 -13.65 9.13
C PHE A 93 -10.07 -13.36 7.80
N GLY A 94 -10.11 -12.10 7.37
CA GLY A 94 -10.69 -11.70 6.08
C GLY A 94 -9.99 -12.37 4.90
N LEU A 95 -8.65 -12.36 4.87
CA LEU A 95 -7.91 -13.00 3.77
C LEU A 95 -8.07 -14.52 3.78
N THR A 96 -8.07 -15.15 4.94
CA THR A 96 -8.36 -16.60 5.05
C THR A 96 -9.71 -16.93 4.46
N PHE A 97 -10.75 -16.14 4.81
CA PHE A 97 -12.10 -16.31 4.30
C PHE A 97 -12.16 -16.09 2.79
N PHE A 98 -11.57 -15.01 2.26
CA PHE A 98 -11.63 -14.71 0.82
C PHE A 98 -10.80 -15.70 0.00
N LEU A 99 -9.66 -16.19 0.49
CA LEU A 99 -8.91 -17.26 -0.19
C LEU A 99 -9.74 -18.54 -0.28
N TRP A 100 -10.38 -18.94 0.81
CA TRP A 100 -11.28 -20.10 0.78
C TRP A 100 -12.45 -19.89 -0.16
N PHE A 101 -13.13 -18.74 -0.05
CA PHE A 101 -14.34 -18.44 -0.82
C PHE A 101 -14.06 -18.40 -2.33
N PHE A 102 -13.01 -17.70 -2.76
CA PHE A 102 -12.69 -17.62 -4.19
C PHE A 102 -12.12 -18.91 -4.74
N GLN A 103 -11.36 -19.69 -3.98
CA GLN A 103 -10.94 -21.02 -4.43
C GLN A 103 -12.17 -21.94 -4.61
N MET A 104 -13.11 -21.92 -3.66
CA MET A 104 -14.37 -22.69 -3.79
C MET A 104 -15.20 -22.26 -5.02
N LEU A 105 -15.22 -20.95 -5.31
CA LEU A 105 -16.00 -20.40 -6.43
C LEU A 105 -15.36 -20.72 -7.79
N VAL A 106 -14.04 -20.73 -7.86
CA VAL A 106 -13.27 -20.83 -9.11
C VAL A 106 -12.92 -22.27 -9.46
N ASN A 107 -12.68 -23.13 -8.47
CA ASN A 107 -12.35 -24.53 -8.71
C ASN A 107 -13.51 -25.28 -9.36
N GLY A 108 -13.18 -26.09 -10.37
CA GLY A 108 -14.12 -26.97 -11.04
C GLY A 108 -14.60 -28.14 -10.15
N PRO A 109 -15.46 -29.03 -10.69
CA PRO A 109 -15.99 -30.19 -9.95
C PRO A 109 -14.90 -31.09 -9.36
N ASP A 110 -13.74 -31.18 -10.02
CA ASP A 110 -12.59 -31.99 -9.60
C ASP A 110 -11.65 -31.24 -8.65
N ASN A 111 -12.08 -30.11 -8.08
CA ASN A 111 -11.31 -29.22 -7.23
C ASN A 111 -10.00 -28.72 -7.87
N THR A 112 -9.92 -28.75 -9.20
CA THR A 112 -8.76 -28.24 -9.95
C THR A 112 -9.02 -26.81 -10.39
N PRO A 113 -8.07 -25.88 -10.13
CA PRO A 113 -8.23 -24.49 -10.55
C PRO A 113 -8.09 -24.37 -12.09
N PRO A 114 -9.02 -23.71 -12.78
CA PRO A 114 -8.99 -23.56 -14.23
C PRO A 114 -7.89 -22.59 -14.68
N LEU A 115 -7.22 -22.90 -15.78
CA LEU A 115 -6.26 -22.01 -16.45
C LEU A 115 -7.01 -20.96 -17.28
N ILE A 116 -7.42 -19.86 -16.67
CA ILE A 116 -8.27 -18.82 -17.30
C ILE A 116 -7.62 -18.22 -18.57
N LEU A 117 -6.29 -18.05 -18.56
CA LEU A 117 -5.56 -17.51 -19.72
C LEU A 117 -5.12 -18.59 -20.72
N GLY A 118 -5.42 -19.87 -20.42
CA GLY A 118 -4.96 -21.01 -21.21
C GLY A 118 -3.56 -21.51 -20.82
N PRO A 119 -3.17 -22.67 -21.34
CA PRO A 119 -1.87 -23.28 -21.03
C PRO A 119 -0.72 -22.46 -21.63
N GLY A 120 0.41 -22.42 -20.93
CA GLY A 120 1.63 -21.71 -21.36
C GLY A 120 1.63 -20.20 -21.15
N GLN A 121 0.57 -19.64 -20.54
CA GLN A 121 0.49 -18.20 -20.23
C GLN A 121 0.98 -17.86 -18.81
N ASP A 122 1.93 -18.62 -18.30
CA ASP A 122 2.43 -18.48 -16.91
C ASP A 122 2.97 -17.07 -16.62
N PHE A 123 3.68 -16.47 -17.59
CA PHE A 123 4.22 -15.11 -17.41
C PHE A 123 3.10 -14.05 -17.32
N MET A 124 2.07 -14.16 -18.14
CA MET A 124 0.93 -13.22 -18.10
C MET A 124 0.15 -13.39 -16.80
N ALA A 125 -0.09 -14.64 -16.37
CA ALA A 125 -0.72 -14.94 -15.08
C ALA A 125 0.09 -14.41 -13.92
N CYS A 126 1.42 -14.56 -13.95
CA CYS A 126 2.35 -14.00 -12.99
C CYS A 126 2.19 -12.47 -12.87
N MET A 127 2.20 -11.76 -14.00
CA MET A 127 2.10 -10.30 -14.03
C MET A 127 0.74 -9.80 -13.50
N ILE A 128 -0.36 -10.37 -13.98
CA ILE A 128 -1.71 -9.95 -13.56
C ILE A 128 -1.92 -10.26 -12.08
N GLY A 129 -1.59 -11.49 -11.65
CA GLY A 129 -1.70 -11.90 -10.26
C GLY A 129 -0.86 -11.03 -9.33
N ALA A 130 0.39 -10.73 -9.72
CA ALA A 130 1.27 -9.87 -8.94
C ALA A 130 0.75 -8.42 -8.84
N VAL A 131 0.20 -7.85 -9.92
CA VAL A 131 -0.42 -6.52 -9.89
C VAL A 131 -1.63 -6.48 -8.97
N MET A 132 -2.52 -7.48 -9.03
CA MET A 132 -3.68 -7.57 -8.15
C MET A 132 -3.30 -7.75 -6.69
N CYS A 133 -2.29 -8.58 -6.41
CA CYS A 133 -1.77 -8.77 -5.06
C CYS A 133 -1.11 -7.49 -4.53
N GLY A 134 -0.24 -6.86 -5.32
CA GLY A 134 0.43 -5.61 -4.95
C GLY A 134 -0.55 -4.46 -4.70
N ALA A 135 -1.61 -4.37 -5.54
CA ALA A 135 -2.68 -3.40 -5.35
C ALA A 135 -3.45 -3.65 -4.05
N GLY A 136 -3.84 -4.91 -3.80
CA GLY A 136 -4.51 -5.31 -2.56
C GLY A 136 -3.70 -4.97 -1.32
N LEU A 137 -2.42 -5.36 -1.28
CA LEU A 137 -1.50 -5.03 -0.19
C LEU A 137 -1.35 -3.53 0.00
N GLY A 138 -1.15 -2.76 -1.08
CA GLY A 138 -0.98 -1.31 -1.02
C GLY A 138 -2.18 -0.61 -0.39
N ILE A 139 -3.42 -1.06 -0.69
CA ILE A 139 -4.64 -0.54 -0.08
C ILE A 139 -4.67 -0.86 1.43
N VAL A 140 -4.35 -2.09 1.82
CA VAL A 140 -4.33 -2.53 3.23
C VAL A 140 -3.31 -1.72 4.03
N PHE A 141 -2.09 -1.51 3.50
CA PHE A 141 -1.05 -0.72 4.16
C PHE A 141 -1.42 0.76 4.30
N ASN A 142 -2.13 1.35 3.33
CA ASN A 142 -2.62 2.73 3.44
C ASN A 142 -3.62 2.93 4.57
N CYS A 143 -4.32 1.86 4.96
CA CYS A 143 -5.23 1.86 6.11
C CYS A 143 -4.54 1.50 7.44
N ASN A 144 -3.20 1.49 7.49
CA ASN A 144 -2.39 1.05 8.63
C ASN A 144 -2.73 -0.39 9.08
N GLY A 145 -3.15 -1.24 8.14
CA GLY A 145 -3.29 -2.68 8.31
C GLY A 145 -2.05 -3.42 7.83
N SER A 146 -2.01 -4.72 8.10
CA SER A 146 -1.05 -5.68 7.53
C SER A 146 -1.80 -6.98 7.26
N THR A 147 -1.41 -7.68 6.22
CA THR A 147 -1.94 -9.03 5.94
C THR A 147 -1.26 -10.11 6.80
N GLY A 148 -0.44 -9.71 7.75
CA GLY A 148 0.33 -10.65 8.57
C GLY A 148 1.59 -11.14 7.87
N GLY A 149 2.05 -12.34 8.24
CA GLY A 149 3.16 -12.97 7.55
C GLY A 149 4.52 -12.37 7.85
N THR A 150 5.34 -12.28 6.81
CA THR A 150 6.68 -11.70 6.87
C THR A 150 6.69 -10.25 7.37
N ASP A 151 5.59 -9.52 7.19
CA ASP A 151 5.40 -8.17 7.74
C ASP A 151 5.49 -8.16 9.28
N ILE A 152 4.89 -9.17 9.95
CA ILE A 152 4.95 -9.30 11.41
C ILE A 152 6.39 -9.58 11.85
N ILE A 153 7.06 -10.49 11.14
CA ILE A 153 8.46 -10.83 11.45
C ILE A 153 9.33 -9.59 11.27
N ALA A 154 9.17 -8.89 10.16
CA ALA A 154 9.90 -7.67 9.86
C ALA A 154 9.64 -6.57 10.92
N ALA A 155 8.39 -6.39 11.33
CA ALA A 155 8.02 -5.42 12.36
C ALA A 155 8.61 -5.76 13.74
N ILE A 156 8.67 -7.03 14.10
CA ILE A 156 9.31 -7.50 15.32
C ILE A 156 10.81 -7.21 15.28
N ILE A 157 11.49 -7.58 14.19
CA ILE A 157 12.94 -7.36 14.05
C ILE A 157 13.28 -5.88 14.03
N HIS A 158 12.50 -5.07 13.29
CA HIS A 158 12.66 -3.61 13.26
C HIS A 158 12.55 -2.94 14.64
N LYS A 159 11.75 -3.51 15.54
CA LYS A 159 11.64 -3.01 16.92
C LYS A 159 12.93 -3.19 17.73
N TYR A 160 13.69 -4.25 17.46
CA TYR A 160 14.90 -4.60 18.23
C TYR A 160 16.20 -4.25 17.51
N LYS A 161 16.19 -4.10 16.20
CA LYS A 161 17.36 -3.79 15.38
C LYS A 161 17.07 -2.61 14.47
N ASP A 162 18.05 -1.78 14.24
CA ASP A 162 17.98 -0.60 13.37
C ASP A 162 18.07 -1.01 11.87
N VAL A 163 17.11 -1.83 11.44
CA VAL A 163 16.98 -2.30 10.05
C VAL A 163 15.64 -1.84 9.51
N THR A 164 15.59 -1.35 8.28
CA THR A 164 14.33 -0.89 7.67
C THR A 164 13.36 -2.06 7.47
N LEU A 165 12.08 -1.82 7.74
CA LEU A 165 11.02 -2.83 7.64
C LEU A 165 10.99 -3.48 6.24
N GLY A 166 11.08 -2.68 5.17
CA GLY A 166 11.06 -3.19 3.79
C GLY A 166 12.25 -4.12 3.46
N ARG A 167 13.45 -3.83 3.99
CA ARG A 167 14.62 -4.72 3.80
C ARG A 167 14.40 -6.08 4.46
N MET A 168 13.77 -6.11 5.64
CA MET A 168 13.50 -7.37 6.33
C MET A 168 12.41 -8.19 5.64
N VAL A 169 11.34 -7.54 5.17
CA VAL A 169 10.31 -8.22 4.36
C VAL A 169 10.95 -8.82 3.10
N MET A 170 11.70 -8.03 2.34
CA MET A 170 12.37 -8.49 1.12
C MET A 170 13.32 -9.68 1.39
N LEU A 171 14.08 -9.62 2.48
CA LEU A 171 15.01 -10.72 2.84
C LEU A 171 14.26 -12.01 3.17
N CYS A 172 13.19 -11.93 3.96
CA CYS A 172 12.33 -13.07 4.25
C CYS A 172 11.74 -13.66 2.96
N ASP A 173 11.24 -12.80 2.07
CA ASP A 173 10.59 -13.24 0.84
C ASP A 173 11.58 -13.88 -0.14
N VAL A 174 12.81 -13.36 -0.24
CA VAL A 174 13.89 -13.98 -1.02
C VAL A 174 14.20 -15.39 -0.50
N ILE A 175 14.27 -15.58 0.81
CA ILE A 175 14.51 -16.90 1.42
C ILE A 175 13.36 -17.86 1.09
N ILE A 176 12.10 -17.40 1.23
CA ILE A 176 10.92 -18.23 0.95
C ILE A 176 10.90 -18.65 -0.52
N ILE A 177 11.08 -17.72 -1.46
CA ILE A 177 11.07 -17.99 -2.89
C ILE A 177 12.22 -18.93 -3.27
N SER A 178 13.41 -18.70 -2.72
CA SER A 178 14.56 -19.59 -2.97
C SER A 178 14.34 -21.01 -2.44
N SER A 179 13.62 -21.16 -1.32
CA SER A 179 13.28 -22.47 -0.75
C SER A 179 12.38 -23.30 -1.68
N CYS A 180 11.64 -22.66 -2.57
CA CYS A 180 10.82 -23.33 -3.58
C CYS A 180 11.65 -24.26 -4.49
N TYR A 181 12.89 -23.91 -4.80
CA TYR A 181 13.78 -24.75 -5.58
C TYR A 181 14.08 -26.10 -4.89
N PHE A 182 14.32 -26.07 -3.58
CA PHE A 182 14.63 -27.31 -2.83
C PHE A 182 13.44 -28.27 -2.75
N VAL A 183 12.20 -27.73 -2.87
CA VAL A 183 10.98 -28.55 -2.82
C VAL A 183 10.61 -29.10 -4.20
N PHE A 184 10.72 -28.29 -5.26
CA PHE A 184 10.19 -28.65 -6.59
C PHE A 184 11.27 -28.91 -7.64
N HIS A 185 12.54 -28.57 -7.40
CA HIS A 185 13.65 -28.68 -8.32
C HIS A 185 13.39 -28.00 -9.68
N ASP A 186 12.56 -26.94 -9.69
CA ASP A 186 12.10 -26.22 -10.88
C ASP A 186 12.50 -24.73 -10.81
N TRP A 187 13.45 -24.35 -11.66
CA TRP A 187 13.93 -22.96 -11.77
C TRP A 187 12.84 -21.99 -12.27
N ARG A 188 11.87 -22.47 -13.06
CA ARG A 188 10.80 -21.60 -13.57
C ARG A 188 9.98 -21.02 -12.42
N ARG A 189 9.64 -21.83 -11.42
CA ARG A 189 8.89 -21.39 -10.25
C ARG A 189 9.64 -20.34 -9.43
N VAL A 190 10.96 -20.51 -9.29
CA VAL A 190 11.83 -19.54 -8.60
C VAL A 190 11.89 -18.22 -9.36
N ILE A 191 12.11 -18.27 -10.68
CA ILE A 191 12.15 -17.07 -11.53
C ILE A 191 10.82 -16.31 -11.46
N PHE A 192 9.68 -16.99 -11.63
CA PHE A 192 8.37 -16.35 -11.52
C PHE A 192 8.10 -15.82 -10.11
N GLY A 193 8.58 -16.51 -9.08
CA GLY A 193 8.53 -16.02 -7.71
C GLY A 193 9.26 -14.69 -7.53
N PHE A 194 10.46 -14.55 -8.07
CA PHE A 194 11.19 -13.26 -8.04
C PHE A 194 10.52 -12.18 -8.89
N VAL A 195 9.95 -12.54 -10.04
CA VAL A 195 9.17 -11.59 -10.85
C VAL A 195 7.93 -11.10 -10.07
N THR A 196 7.18 -12.01 -9.42
CA THR A 196 6.05 -11.62 -8.56
C THR A 196 6.48 -10.73 -7.42
N LEU A 197 7.58 -11.04 -6.73
CA LEU A 197 8.11 -10.23 -5.64
C LEU A 197 8.39 -8.79 -6.10
N PHE A 198 9.10 -8.66 -7.23
CA PHE A 198 9.44 -7.35 -7.79
C PHE A 198 8.19 -6.55 -8.18
N VAL A 199 7.24 -7.17 -8.90
CA VAL A 199 6.02 -6.52 -9.37
C VAL A 199 5.10 -6.15 -8.21
N ILE A 200 4.90 -7.04 -7.24
CA ILE A 200 4.13 -6.77 -6.01
C ILE A 200 4.74 -5.58 -5.28
N GLY A 201 6.06 -5.58 -5.06
CA GLY A 201 6.75 -4.49 -4.38
C GLY A 201 6.58 -3.16 -5.10
N PHE A 202 6.78 -3.13 -6.43
CA PHE A 202 6.62 -1.93 -7.24
C PHE A 202 5.20 -1.35 -7.18
N VAL A 203 4.17 -2.21 -7.35
CA VAL A 203 2.76 -1.79 -7.33
C VAL A 203 2.35 -1.32 -5.93
N LEU A 204 2.78 -2.05 -4.89
CA LEU A 204 2.56 -1.67 -3.50
C LEU A 204 3.13 -0.29 -3.21
N ASP A 205 4.41 -0.08 -3.54
CA ASP A 205 5.08 1.21 -3.32
C ASP A 205 4.41 2.33 -4.11
N TYR A 206 3.99 2.08 -5.35
CA TYR A 206 3.27 3.05 -6.16
C TYR A 206 1.96 3.49 -5.48
N ILE A 207 1.17 2.56 -4.94
CA ILE A 207 -0.11 2.85 -4.29
C ILE A 207 0.11 3.56 -2.95
N VAL A 208 1.03 3.07 -2.13
CA VAL A 208 1.33 3.66 -0.81
C VAL A 208 1.88 5.08 -0.97
N ASN A 209 2.85 5.26 -1.85
CA ASN A 209 3.45 6.57 -2.09
C ASN A 209 2.47 7.54 -2.75
N SER A 210 1.65 7.09 -3.72
CA SER A 210 0.67 7.94 -4.38
C SER A 210 -0.36 8.53 -3.42
N ALA A 211 -0.76 7.77 -2.39
CA ALA A 211 -1.72 8.24 -1.39
C ALA A 211 -1.15 9.28 -0.41
N ARG A 212 0.17 9.31 -0.23
CA ARG A 212 0.86 10.19 0.75
C ARG A 212 1.64 11.34 0.11
N GLN A 213 1.68 11.42 -1.23
CA GLN A 213 2.42 12.47 -1.90
C GLN A 213 1.86 13.85 -1.57
N SER A 214 2.74 14.73 -1.09
CA SER A 214 2.50 16.16 -0.98
C SER A 214 3.18 16.89 -2.13
N MET A 215 2.62 18.03 -2.49
CA MET A 215 3.10 18.87 -3.58
C MET A 215 3.36 20.27 -3.04
N GLN A 216 4.44 20.87 -3.48
CA GLN A 216 4.76 22.25 -3.24
C GLN A 216 4.52 23.05 -4.52
N PHE A 217 3.84 24.18 -4.39
CA PHE A 217 3.56 25.10 -5.47
C PHE A 217 4.30 26.41 -5.23
N PHE A 218 4.96 26.92 -6.24
CA PHE A 218 5.39 28.30 -6.33
C PHE A 218 4.51 28.98 -7.39
N ILE A 219 3.74 29.99 -6.97
CA ILE A 219 2.79 30.67 -7.83
C ILE A 219 3.23 32.14 -7.94
N PHE A 220 3.48 32.57 -9.16
CA PHE A 220 3.88 33.93 -9.50
C PHE A 220 2.73 34.64 -10.20
N SER A 221 2.11 35.61 -9.55
CA SER A 221 0.97 36.35 -10.09
C SER A 221 0.90 37.74 -9.50
N LYS A 222 0.38 38.67 -10.27
CA LYS A 222 0.04 40.01 -9.79
C LYS A 222 -1.20 40.02 -8.89
N GLU A 223 -2.10 39.05 -9.10
CA GLU A 223 -3.33 38.85 -8.34
C GLU A 223 -3.12 37.91 -7.12
N TYR A 224 -1.93 37.94 -6.53
CA TYR A 224 -1.52 37.01 -5.48
C TYR A 224 -2.44 37.02 -4.25
N GLU A 225 -3.01 38.19 -3.88
CA GLU A 225 -3.92 38.31 -2.73
C GLU A 225 -5.22 37.52 -2.96
N LYS A 226 -5.84 37.67 -4.12
CA LYS A 226 -7.08 36.97 -4.48
C LYS A 226 -6.84 35.45 -4.56
N ILE A 227 -5.69 35.07 -5.11
CA ILE A 227 -5.29 33.67 -5.23
C ILE A 227 -5.07 33.07 -3.82
N ALA A 228 -4.33 33.75 -2.96
CA ALA A 228 -4.06 33.31 -1.60
C ALA A 228 -5.35 33.14 -0.78
N ASP A 229 -6.25 34.11 -0.87
CA ASP A 229 -7.56 34.07 -0.19
C ASP A 229 -8.42 32.89 -0.65
N ARG A 230 -8.52 32.67 -1.97
CA ARG A 230 -9.33 31.56 -2.49
C ARG A 230 -8.72 30.20 -2.16
N ILE A 231 -7.39 30.03 -2.27
CA ILE A 231 -6.72 28.80 -1.88
C ILE A 231 -7.01 28.48 -0.41
N THR A 232 -6.84 29.46 0.48
CA THR A 232 -7.07 29.26 1.92
C THR A 232 -8.53 28.90 2.21
N LYS A 233 -9.50 29.55 1.58
CA LYS A 233 -10.94 29.32 1.80
C LYS A 233 -11.44 28.00 1.20
N GLU A 234 -11.04 27.68 -0.04
CA GLU A 234 -11.60 26.56 -0.79
C GLU A 234 -10.82 25.24 -0.55
N THR A 235 -9.49 25.31 -0.40
CA THR A 235 -8.66 24.09 -0.22
C THR A 235 -8.26 23.84 1.22
N HIS A 236 -8.54 24.80 2.12
CA HIS A 236 -8.11 24.78 3.53
C HIS A 236 -6.60 24.53 3.68
N ARG A 237 -5.78 25.18 2.83
CA ARG A 237 -4.33 25.11 2.86
C ARG A 237 -3.73 26.46 3.20
N GLY A 238 -2.68 26.41 4.01
CA GLY A 238 -1.88 27.60 4.32
C GLY A 238 -1.16 28.10 3.06
N VAL A 239 -1.12 29.42 2.91
CA VAL A 239 -0.37 30.10 1.85
C VAL A 239 0.66 31.02 2.48
N THR A 240 1.91 30.91 2.07
CA THR A 240 2.98 31.81 2.49
C THR A 240 3.35 32.70 1.34
N VAL A 241 3.40 34.01 1.59
CA VAL A 241 3.81 35.01 0.59
C VAL A 241 5.29 35.30 0.80
N LEU A 242 6.10 35.11 -0.24
CA LEU A 242 7.50 35.47 -0.25
C LEU A 242 7.71 36.71 -1.11
N ASP A 243 8.55 37.64 -0.62
CA ASP A 243 9.00 38.79 -1.37
C ASP A 243 10.25 38.45 -2.18
N GLY A 244 10.20 38.75 -3.47
CA GLY A 244 11.31 38.57 -4.38
C GLY A 244 11.49 39.76 -5.33
N ILE A 245 12.63 39.81 -5.99
CA ILE A 245 12.91 40.79 -7.05
C ILE A 245 13.21 40.03 -8.32
N GLY A 246 12.44 40.33 -9.38
CA GLY A 246 12.69 39.80 -10.71
C GLY A 246 14.04 40.34 -11.22
N TRP A 247 15.02 39.42 -11.41
CA TRP A 247 16.36 39.88 -11.79
C TRP A 247 16.41 40.58 -13.14
N TYR A 248 15.62 40.11 -14.11
CA TYR A 248 15.55 40.72 -15.44
C TYR A 248 14.67 41.99 -15.40
N SER A 249 13.49 41.94 -14.82
CA SER A 249 12.53 43.04 -14.81
C SER A 249 12.86 44.16 -13.83
N LYS A 250 13.69 43.88 -12.81
CA LYS A 250 14.02 44.73 -11.66
C LYS A 250 12.81 45.16 -10.83
N HIS A 251 11.65 44.49 -11.02
CA HIS A 251 10.42 44.77 -10.27
C HIS A 251 10.26 43.79 -9.09
N ASN A 252 9.58 44.26 -8.06
CA ASN A 252 9.18 43.39 -6.93
C ASN A 252 8.15 42.38 -7.41
N VAL A 253 8.35 41.12 -6.98
CA VAL A 253 7.46 40.00 -7.31
C VAL A 253 7.05 39.32 -6.01
N LYS A 254 5.75 39.06 -5.89
CA LYS A 254 5.22 38.23 -4.78
C LYS A 254 5.09 36.81 -5.25
N VAL A 255 5.61 35.87 -4.48
CA VAL A 255 5.58 34.44 -4.78
C VAL A 255 4.77 33.75 -3.69
N LEU A 256 3.70 33.09 -4.07
CA LEU A 256 2.94 32.25 -3.14
C LEU A 256 3.56 30.87 -3.06
N VAL A 257 3.83 30.43 -1.85
CA VAL A 257 4.25 29.05 -1.55
C VAL A 257 3.10 28.32 -0.90
N VAL A 258 2.66 27.23 -1.51
CA VAL A 258 1.54 26.42 -1.03
C VAL A 258 1.99 24.96 -0.93
N LEU A 259 1.74 24.33 0.22
CA LEU A 259 1.89 22.92 0.41
C LEU A 259 0.52 22.26 0.44
N ALA A 260 0.30 21.26 -0.42
CA ALA A 260 -0.99 20.59 -0.53
C ALA A 260 -0.79 19.09 -0.83
N TYR A 261 -1.82 18.27 -0.60
CA TYR A 261 -1.78 16.89 -1.07
C TYR A 261 -1.90 16.83 -2.60
N LYS A 262 -1.27 15.85 -3.22
CA LYS A 262 -1.30 15.65 -4.68
C LYS A 262 -2.72 15.68 -5.26
N ARG A 263 -3.70 15.12 -4.55
CA ARG A 263 -5.12 15.11 -4.96
C ARG A 263 -5.74 16.52 -5.09
N GLN A 264 -5.20 17.50 -4.38
CA GLN A 264 -5.67 18.91 -4.43
C GLN A 264 -4.98 19.73 -5.53
N SER A 265 -4.02 19.14 -6.25
CA SER A 265 -3.24 19.85 -7.26
C SER A 265 -4.11 20.43 -8.38
N ILE A 266 -5.06 19.62 -8.87
CA ILE A 266 -5.95 20.02 -9.98
C ILE A 266 -6.82 21.21 -9.57
N ASP A 267 -7.33 21.18 -8.33
CA ASP A 267 -8.18 22.27 -7.81
C ASP A 267 -7.38 23.56 -7.66
N ILE A 268 -6.14 23.47 -7.14
CA ILE A 268 -5.24 24.62 -7.04
C ILE A 268 -4.92 25.19 -8.41
N PHE A 269 -4.61 24.36 -9.41
CA PHE A 269 -4.35 24.83 -10.77
C PHE A 269 -5.54 25.54 -11.39
N ARG A 270 -6.75 24.98 -11.27
CA ARG A 270 -7.99 25.58 -11.76
C ARG A 270 -8.23 26.93 -11.11
N LEU A 271 -8.16 26.96 -9.78
CA LEU A 271 -8.39 28.16 -8.98
C LEU A 271 -7.44 29.31 -9.37
N VAL A 272 -6.16 29.00 -9.56
CA VAL A 272 -5.17 30.02 -9.97
C VAL A 272 -5.47 30.51 -11.38
N LYS A 273 -5.73 29.61 -12.33
CA LYS A 273 -6.00 29.96 -13.73
C LYS A 273 -7.31 30.69 -13.92
N ASP A 274 -8.32 30.45 -13.08
CA ASP A 274 -9.58 31.21 -13.09
C ASP A 274 -9.39 32.68 -12.69
N ILE A 275 -8.41 32.97 -11.82
CA ILE A 275 -8.13 34.33 -11.34
C ILE A 275 -7.12 35.03 -12.26
N ASP A 276 -6.05 34.36 -12.61
CA ASP A 276 -4.98 34.86 -13.45
C ASP A 276 -4.55 33.82 -14.48
N PRO A 277 -5.08 33.85 -15.70
CA PRO A 277 -4.69 32.95 -16.78
C PRO A 277 -3.20 33.01 -17.14
N ASN A 278 -2.53 34.14 -16.84
CA ASN A 278 -1.11 34.33 -17.12
C ASN A 278 -0.20 33.99 -15.95
N ALA A 279 -0.76 33.58 -14.81
CA ALA A 279 0.04 33.15 -13.65
C ALA A 279 1.04 32.06 -14.03
N PHE A 280 2.29 32.21 -13.58
CA PHE A 280 3.30 31.17 -13.69
C PHE A 280 3.24 30.28 -12.44
N ILE A 281 3.11 28.96 -12.65
CA ILE A 281 3.01 27.98 -11.57
C ILE A 281 4.10 26.94 -11.76
N SER A 282 4.95 26.80 -10.75
CA SER A 282 5.89 25.69 -10.64
C SER A 282 5.41 24.73 -9.58
N GLN A 283 5.40 23.43 -9.89
CA GLN A 283 4.98 22.38 -8.99
C GLN A 283 6.12 21.37 -8.81
N SER A 284 6.37 20.97 -7.58
CA SER A 284 7.32 19.90 -7.25
C SER A 284 6.75 18.93 -6.22
N SER A 285 7.15 17.66 -6.31
CA SER A 285 6.83 16.66 -5.28
C SER A 285 7.69 16.90 -4.04
N VAL A 286 7.08 16.83 -2.86
CA VAL A 286 7.78 16.96 -1.58
C VAL A 286 7.68 15.65 -0.84
N ILE A 287 8.84 15.10 -0.45
CA ILE A 287 8.92 13.87 0.34
C ILE A 287 8.78 14.25 1.81
N GLY A 288 7.59 13.98 2.39
CA GLY A 288 7.30 14.18 3.79
C GLY A 288 7.03 15.65 4.16
N VAL A 289 5.77 15.97 4.34
CA VAL A 289 5.32 17.22 4.95
C VAL A 289 4.68 16.87 6.27
N TYR A 290 5.20 17.47 7.35
CA TYR A 290 4.75 17.19 8.71
C TYR A 290 4.31 18.49 9.38
N GLY A 291 3.30 18.42 10.22
CA GLY A 291 2.80 19.55 10.99
C GLY A 291 1.32 19.77 10.87
N GLU A 292 0.87 20.99 11.18
CA GLU A 292 -0.55 21.33 11.18
C GLU A 292 -1.16 21.21 9.77
N GLY A 293 -2.23 20.44 9.64
CA GLY A 293 -2.86 20.15 8.35
C GLY A 293 -2.24 18.99 7.55
N PHE A 294 -1.14 18.38 8.05
CA PHE A 294 -0.45 17.23 7.47
C PHE A 294 -0.20 16.13 8.51
N ASP A 295 0.60 15.13 8.16
CA ASP A 295 0.93 14.04 9.07
C ASP A 295 1.70 14.56 10.30
N ARG A 296 1.38 14.04 11.49
CA ARG A 296 2.09 14.41 12.72
C ARG A 296 3.44 13.69 12.78
N LEU A 297 4.51 14.44 13.05
CA LEU A 297 5.80 13.86 13.41
C LEU A 297 5.62 13.00 14.67
N LYS A 298 5.81 11.70 14.54
CA LYS A 298 6.01 10.84 15.72
C LYS A 298 7.49 10.88 16.07
N VAL A 299 7.88 11.89 16.84
CA VAL A 299 9.19 11.87 17.50
C VAL A 299 9.11 10.75 18.54
N LYS A 300 10.01 9.76 18.42
CA LYS A 300 10.21 8.71 19.43
C LYS A 300 10.96 9.29 20.63
#